data_23d8365ca5e386a9853992333d4d2c48
#
_entry.id   23d8365ca5e386a9853992333d4d2c48
#
_cell.length_a   1.000
_cell.length_b   1.000
_cell.length_c   1.000
_cell.angle_alpha   90.00
_cell.angle_beta   90.00
_cell.angle_gamma   90.00
#
_symmetry.space_group_name_H-M   'P 1'
#
loop_
_entity.id
_entity.type
_entity.pdbx_description
1 polymer ?
#
loop_
_entity_poly.entity_id
_entity_poly.type
_entity_poly.pdbx_seq_one_letter_code
_entity_poly.pdbx_strand_id
1 'polypeptide(L)'
;GLVATFISTQDVRESSRRLYVRTLTQYFQWIEKANKTLQLLTRQDILEYKDFLQESKLSSLTISSYITAVRKFYEWAEGEKIYPNIAKGIKTPRRTQAFKKQHLTDAKSSELLQHFQTLSLRDYAIVNLILRTGLRTIEVVRADISDITFKGERRVLRIWGKGHSEKDDFVVLSEKAYEPIKNYLAQAR
;
A
#
# COMPACT_ATOMS: atom_id res chain seq x y z
N GLY A 1 4.85 13.69 21.60
CA GLY A 1 6.27 13.27 21.51
C GLY A 1 6.83 13.53 20.11
N LEU A 2 8.17 13.50 19.92
CA LEU A 2 8.87 13.87 18.67
C LEU A 2 8.31 13.21 17.40
N VAL A 3 7.91 11.94 17.48
CA VAL A 3 7.32 11.23 16.31
C VAL A 3 6.01 11.90 15.87
N ALA A 4 5.14 12.27 16.81
CA ALA A 4 3.89 12.93 16.47
C ALA A 4 4.12 14.31 15.83
N THR A 5 5.09 15.07 16.34
CA THR A 5 5.50 16.36 15.77
C THR A 5 6.04 16.17 14.35
N PHE A 6 6.95 15.21 14.16
CA PHE A 6 7.44 14.87 12.81
C PHE A 6 6.29 14.53 11.86
N ILE A 7 5.36 13.66 12.27
CA ILE A 7 4.24 13.24 11.41
C ILE A 7 3.36 14.42 11.02
N SER A 8 3.11 15.38 11.93
CA SER A 8 2.28 16.55 11.64
C SER A 8 2.89 17.49 10.59
N THR A 9 4.22 17.49 10.47
CA THR A 9 4.93 18.34 9.49
C THR A 9 5.04 17.69 8.09
N GLN A 10 4.67 16.39 7.97
CA GLN A 10 4.82 15.69 6.70
C GLN A 10 3.63 15.94 5.77
N ASP A 11 3.88 16.53 4.61
CA ASP A 11 2.91 16.66 3.52
C ASP A 11 2.83 15.35 2.73
N VAL A 12 2.19 14.35 3.34
CA VAL A 12 2.01 13.02 2.77
C VAL A 12 0.61 12.50 3.07
N ARG A 13 0.16 11.51 2.29
CA ARG A 13 -1.12 10.86 2.50
C ARG A 13 -1.19 10.13 3.83
N GLU A 14 -2.41 9.96 4.33
CA GLU A 14 -2.69 9.26 5.58
C GLU A 14 -2.07 7.85 5.63
N SER A 15 -2.09 7.11 4.52
CA SER A 15 -1.44 5.79 4.44
C SER A 15 0.08 5.85 4.67
N SER A 16 0.74 6.89 4.18
CA SER A 16 2.18 7.12 4.41
C SER A 16 2.45 7.57 5.83
N ARG A 17 1.57 8.41 6.42
CA ARG A 17 1.66 8.79 7.83
C ARG A 17 1.59 7.57 8.74
N ARG A 18 0.63 6.68 8.53
CA ARG A 18 0.50 5.41 9.28
C ARG A 18 1.74 4.52 9.13
N LEU A 19 2.32 4.48 7.92
CA LEU A 19 3.57 3.75 7.70
C LEU A 19 4.71 4.35 8.52
N TYR A 20 4.88 5.67 8.52
CA TYR A 20 5.91 6.34 9.30
C TYR A 20 5.72 6.12 10.80
N VAL A 21 4.49 6.25 11.32
CA VAL A 21 4.19 5.94 12.73
C VAL A 21 4.66 4.53 13.07
N ARG A 22 4.21 3.53 12.32
CA ARG A 22 4.54 2.12 12.59
C ARG A 22 6.05 1.87 12.54
N THR A 23 6.73 2.38 11.52
CA THR A 23 8.15 2.13 11.31
C THR A 23 9.01 2.84 12.34
N LEU A 24 8.68 4.08 12.70
CA LEU A 24 9.40 4.82 13.74
C LEU A 24 9.12 4.27 15.14
N THR A 25 7.90 3.83 15.42
CA THR A 25 7.60 3.14 16.69
C THR A 25 8.50 1.93 16.87
N GLN A 26 8.67 1.10 15.83
CA GLN A 26 9.56 -0.05 15.89
C GLN A 26 11.03 0.37 16.07
N TYR A 27 11.48 1.43 15.41
CA TYR A 27 12.83 1.95 15.55
C TYR A 27 13.12 2.38 17.00
N PHE A 28 12.24 3.16 17.61
CA PHE A 28 12.40 3.60 19.00
C PHE A 28 12.29 2.45 20.00
N GLN A 29 11.43 1.47 19.76
CA GLN A 29 11.39 0.24 20.56
C GLN A 29 12.69 -0.58 20.48
N TRP A 30 13.33 -0.60 19.29
CA TRP A 30 14.63 -1.24 19.15
C TRP A 30 15.70 -0.51 19.95
N ILE A 31 15.74 0.83 19.91
CA ILE A 31 16.66 1.64 20.72
C ILE A 31 16.50 1.32 22.21
N GLU A 32 15.26 1.30 22.69
CA GLU A 32 14.94 0.99 24.09
C GLU A 32 15.41 -0.42 24.48
N LYS A 33 15.08 -1.42 23.68
CA LYS A 33 15.51 -2.82 23.90
C LYS A 33 17.03 -3.02 23.86
N ALA A 34 17.72 -2.23 23.07
CA ALA A 34 19.17 -2.24 22.96
C ALA A 34 19.84 -1.41 24.08
N ASN A 35 19.08 -0.87 25.03
CA ASN A 35 19.55 0.00 26.12
C ASN A 35 20.39 1.19 25.63
N LYS A 36 20.04 1.75 24.45
CA LYS A 36 20.74 2.90 23.87
C LYS A 36 20.13 4.21 24.35
N THR A 37 20.98 5.20 24.59
CA THR A 37 20.55 6.53 25.00
C THR A 37 20.27 7.39 23.76
N LEU A 38 19.07 7.93 23.64
CA LEU A 38 18.62 8.70 22.47
C LEU A 38 19.55 9.87 22.11
N GLN A 39 20.07 10.57 23.11
CA GLN A 39 20.96 11.73 22.95
C GLN A 39 22.37 11.37 22.51
N LEU A 40 22.75 10.09 22.58
CA LEU A 40 24.09 9.59 22.25
C LEU A 40 24.10 8.75 20.98
N LEU A 41 22.97 8.65 20.26
CA LEU A 41 22.89 7.88 19.03
C LEU A 41 23.83 8.43 17.97
N THR A 42 24.46 7.52 17.25
CA THR A 42 25.42 7.82 16.20
C THR A 42 24.99 7.18 14.89
N ARG A 43 25.71 7.48 13.82
CA ARG A 43 25.55 6.79 12.55
C ARG A 43 25.69 5.28 12.66
N GLN A 44 26.58 4.81 13.55
CA GLN A 44 26.81 3.38 13.77
C GLN A 44 25.54 2.69 14.28
N ASP A 45 24.78 3.34 15.15
CA ASP A 45 23.51 2.80 15.66
C ASP A 45 22.47 2.62 14.55
N ILE A 46 22.46 3.49 13.54
CA ILE A 46 21.57 3.31 12.38
C ILE A 46 21.99 2.10 11.52
N LEU A 47 23.30 1.85 11.40
CA LEU A 47 23.81 0.66 10.70
C LEU A 47 23.44 -0.61 11.46
N GLU A 48 23.61 -0.65 12.78
CA GLU A 48 23.21 -1.76 13.65
C GLU A 48 21.69 -2.02 13.55
N TYR A 49 20.89 -0.97 13.55
CA TYR A 49 19.43 -1.13 13.31
C TYR A 49 19.12 -1.74 11.95
N LYS A 50 19.84 -1.33 10.92
CA LYS A 50 19.69 -1.92 9.58
C LYS A 50 20.07 -3.40 9.56
N ASP A 51 21.15 -3.78 10.23
CA ASP A 51 21.58 -5.18 10.35
C ASP A 51 20.54 -5.99 11.12
N PHE A 52 20.02 -5.48 12.22
CA PHE A 52 18.90 -6.07 12.96
C PHE A 52 17.67 -6.32 12.05
N LEU A 53 17.31 -5.36 11.19
CA LEU A 53 16.21 -5.54 10.25
C LEU A 53 16.49 -6.64 9.21
N GLN A 54 17.75 -6.79 8.77
CA GLN A 54 18.18 -7.83 7.84
C GLN A 54 18.11 -9.22 8.47
N GLU A 55 18.57 -9.36 9.71
CA GLU A 55 18.51 -10.60 10.49
C GLU A 55 17.07 -11.02 10.79
N SER A 56 16.14 -10.08 10.91
CA SER A 56 14.70 -10.32 11.13
C SER A 56 13.98 -10.95 9.94
N LYS A 57 14.68 -11.39 8.89
CA LYS A 57 14.14 -12.04 7.67
C LYS A 57 13.08 -11.21 6.94
N LEU A 58 13.09 -9.91 7.11
CA LEU A 58 12.21 -8.98 6.41
C LEU A 58 12.60 -8.86 4.93
N SER A 59 11.62 -8.59 4.06
CA SER A 59 11.92 -8.35 2.64
C SER A 59 12.75 -7.07 2.46
N SER A 60 13.59 -7.04 1.41
CA SER A 60 14.39 -5.84 1.07
C SER A 60 13.52 -4.58 0.89
N LEU A 61 12.29 -4.73 0.40
CA LEU A 61 11.33 -3.63 0.27
C LEU A 61 10.85 -3.13 1.64
N THR A 62 10.58 -4.04 2.57
CA THR A 62 10.19 -3.72 3.95
C THR A 62 11.33 -2.98 4.65
N ILE A 63 12.55 -3.51 4.62
CA ILE A 63 13.74 -2.88 5.21
C ILE A 63 13.95 -1.49 4.60
N SER A 64 13.82 -1.36 3.28
CA SER A 64 13.91 -0.07 2.58
C SER A 64 12.91 0.95 3.12
N SER A 65 11.68 0.52 3.40
CA SER A 65 10.63 1.39 3.96
C SER A 65 10.99 1.86 5.38
N TYR A 66 11.51 0.97 6.23
CA TYR A 66 11.92 1.29 7.58
C TYR A 66 13.11 2.28 7.60
N ILE A 67 14.16 2.00 6.83
CA ILE A 67 15.32 2.90 6.74
C ILE A 67 14.94 4.26 6.13
N THR A 68 14.01 4.29 5.17
CA THR A 68 13.51 5.54 4.59
C THR A 68 12.80 6.40 5.63
N ALA A 69 11.96 5.81 6.48
CA ALA A 69 11.28 6.53 7.55
C ALA A 69 12.28 7.11 8.57
N VAL A 70 13.28 6.32 8.98
CA VAL A 70 14.34 6.79 9.88
C VAL A 70 15.15 7.93 9.26
N ARG A 71 15.52 7.83 7.98
CA ARG A 71 16.22 8.92 7.27
C ARG A 71 15.39 10.19 7.22
N LYS A 72 14.10 10.09 6.92
CA LYS A 72 13.18 11.24 6.88
C LYS A 72 13.01 11.88 8.27
N PHE A 73 12.97 11.07 9.30
CA PHE A 73 12.90 11.55 10.67
C PHE A 73 14.15 12.36 11.06
N TYR A 74 15.35 11.86 10.78
CA TYR A 74 16.60 12.58 11.10
C TYR A 74 16.84 13.78 10.17
N GLU A 75 16.39 13.74 8.94
CA GLU A 75 16.39 14.90 8.03
C GLU A 75 15.53 16.05 8.59
N TRP A 76 14.34 15.74 9.08
CA TRP A 76 13.49 16.68 9.77
C TRP A 76 14.10 17.18 11.08
N ALA A 77 14.60 16.29 11.92
CA ALA A 77 15.20 16.64 13.19
C ALA A 77 16.42 17.59 13.05
N GLU A 78 17.22 17.41 12.00
CA GLU A 78 18.31 18.33 11.65
C GLU A 78 17.77 19.70 11.20
N GLY A 79 16.73 19.72 10.37
CA GLY A 79 16.07 20.95 9.93
C GLY A 79 15.50 21.77 11.07
N GLU A 80 14.88 21.11 12.05
CA GLU A 80 14.36 21.72 13.28
C GLU A 80 15.43 21.99 14.36
N LYS A 81 16.71 21.69 14.07
CA LYS A 81 17.83 21.83 15.02
C LYS A 81 17.66 21.04 16.33
N ILE A 82 16.94 19.92 16.27
CA ILE A 82 16.69 19.03 17.42
C ILE A 82 17.84 18.03 17.58
N TYR A 83 18.29 17.46 16.45
CA TYR A 83 19.34 16.43 16.45
C TYR A 83 20.04 16.37 15.08
N PRO A 84 21.36 16.09 15.03
CA PRO A 84 22.08 15.97 13.77
C PRO A 84 21.57 14.80 12.92
N ASN A 85 21.67 14.91 11.60
CA ASN A 85 21.24 13.86 10.69
C ASN A 85 22.24 12.70 10.63
N ILE A 86 22.19 11.83 11.62
CA ILE A 86 23.03 10.62 11.71
C ILE A 86 22.67 9.55 10.66
N ALA A 87 21.51 9.67 10.01
CA ALA A 87 21.04 8.73 8.99
C ALA A 87 21.37 9.18 7.56
N LYS A 88 22.04 10.32 7.38
CA LYS A 88 22.40 10.88 6.07
C LYS A 88 23.23 9.90 5.24
N GLY A 89 22.77 9.61 4.02
CA GLY A 89 23.51 8.74 3.08
C GLY A 89 23.48 7.24 3.44
N ILE A 90 22.73 6.80 4.45
CA ILE A 90 22.53 5.36 4.72
C ILE A 90 21.76 4.76 3.52
N LYS A 91 22.36 3.75 2.88
CA LYS A 91 21.76 3.08 1.71
C LYS A 91 20.74 2.06 2.15
N THR A 92 19.60 2.02 1.45
CA THR A 92 18.63 0.93 1.57
C THR A 92 19.13 -0.31 0.80
N PRO A 93 18.71 -1.53 1.19
CA PRO A 93 19.03 -2.72 0.43
C PRO A 93 18.55 -2.59 -1.03
N ARG A 94 19.33 -3.14 -1.97
CA ARG A 94 18.89 -3.23 -3.37
C ARG A 94 17.61 -4.07 -3.45
N ARG A 95 16.63 -3.58 -4.22
CA ARG A 95 15.42 -4.37 -4.48
C ARG A 95 15.80 -5.59 -5.29
N THR A 96 15.55 -6.77 -4.73
CA THR A 96 15.58 -8.00 -5.52
C THR A 96 14.31 -8.03 -6.37
N GLN A 97 14.46 -8.00 -7.68
CA GLN A 97 13.36 -8.11 -8.66
C GLN A 97 12.89 -9.57 -8.84
N ALA A 98 12.93 -10.38 -7.79
CA ALA A 98 12.38 -11.72 -7.88
C ALA A 98 10.85 -11.61 -7.93
N PHE A 99 10.25 -11.99 -9.06
CA PHE A 99 8.81 -12.19 -9.19
C PHE A 99 8.38 -13.35 -8.29
N LYS A 100 8.07 -13.04 -7.03
CA LYS A 100 7.61 -14.04 -6.04
C LYS A 100 6.14 -14.39 -6.21
N LYS A 101 5.37 -13.57 -6.93
CA LYS A 101 3.94 -13.82 -7.16
C LYS A 101 3.73 -14.43 -8.53
N GLN A 102 3.19 -15.61 -8.55
CA GLN A 102 2.70 -16.22 -9.79
C GLN A 102 1.39 -15.54 -10.19
N HIS A 103 1.21 -15.30 -11.49
CA HIS A 103 -0.08 -14.89 -12.05
C HIS A 103 -1.06 -16.07 -12.01
N LEU A 104 -2.34 -15.76 -11.92
CA LEU A 104 -3.38 -16.77 -12.08
C LEU A 104 -3.40 -17.23 -13.55
N THR A 105 -3.35 -18.53 -13.76
CA THR A 105 -3.59 -19.11 -15.08
C THR A 105 -5.07 -19.02 -15.43
N ASP A 106 -5.43 -19.12 -16.72
CA ASP A 106 -6.84 -19.09 -17.16
C ASP A 106 -7.65 -20.22 -16.50
N ALA A 107 -7.08 -21.40 -16.35
CA ALA A 107 -7.72 -22.52 -15.66
C ALA A 107 -8.04 -22.20 -14.20
N LYS A 108 -7.06 -21.67 -13.44
CA LYS A 108 -7.27 -21.26 -12.05
C LYS A 108 -8.22 -20.08 -11.90
N SER A 109 -8.23 -19.17 -12.86
CA SER A 109 -9.20 -18.05 -12.89
C SER A 109 -10.62 -18.56 -13.10
N SER A 110 -10.80 -19.53 -13.98
CA SER A 110 -12.09 -20.16 -14.23
C SER A 110 -12.59 -20.96 -13.02
N GLU A 111 -11.73 -21.74 -12.40
CA GLU A 111 -12.02 -22.48 -11.16
C GLU A 111 -12.44 -21.53 -10.03
N LEU A 112 -11.72 -20.42 -9.85
CA LEU A 112 -12.05 -19.40 -8.87
C LEU A 112 -13.44 -18.79 -9.12
N LEU A 113 -13.75 -18.44 -10.35
CA LEU A 113 -15.06 -17.90 -10.72
C LEU A 113 -16.19 -18.89 -10.46
N GLN A 114 -16.02 -20.17 -10.81
CA GLN A 114 -17.02 -21.22 -10.54
C GLN A 114 -17.27 -21.35 -9.03
N HIS A 115 -16.21 -21.35 -8.22
CA HIS A 115 -16.33 -21.41 -6.76
C HIS A 115 -17.18 -20.25 -6.21
N PHE A 116 -16.88 -19.02 -6.60
CA PHE A 116 -17.64 -17.85 -6.10
C PHE A 116 -19.06 -17.80 -6.63
N GLN A 117 -19.32 -18.32 -7.83
CA GLN A 117 -20.67 -18.38 -8.41
C GLN A 117 -21.64 -19.24 -7.57
N THR A 118 -21.12 -20.26 -6.86
CA THR A 118 -21.92 -21.12 -5.98
C THR A 118 -22.11 -20.53 -4.58
N LEU A 119 -21.29 -19.57 -4.17
CA LEU A 119 -21.32 -19.02 -2.82
C LEU A 119 -22.19 -17.77 -2.69
N SER A 120 -21.98 -16.78 -3.54
CA SER A 120 -22.61 -15.48 -3.41
C SER A 120 -22.55 -14.71 -4.72
N LEU A 121 -23.68 -14.19 -5.18
CA LEU A 121 -23.73 -13.34 -6.38
C LEU A 121 -22.90 -12.07 -6.23
N ARG A 122 -22.87 -11.49 -5.03
CA ARG A 122 -22.05 -10.31 -4.74
C ARG A 122 -20.58 -10.62 -4.90
N ASP A 123 -20.12 -11.68 -4.27
CA ASP A 123 -18.70 -12.01 -4.24
C ASP A 123 -18.23 -12.49 -5.63
N TYR A 124 -19.11 -13.21 -6.34
CA TYR A 124 -18.88 -13.54 -7.74
C TYR A 124 -18.73 -12.28 -8.62
N ALA A 125 -19.65 -11.30 -8.49
CA ALA A 125 -19.58 -10.06 -9.24
C ALA A 125 -18.27 -9.29 -8.97
N ILE A 126 -17.85 -9.21 -7.71
CA ILE A 126 -16.60 -8.54 -7.32
C ILE A 126 -15.38 -9.25 -7.90
N VAL A 127 -15.26 -10.56 -7.71
CA VAL A 127 -14.12 -11.33 -8.21
C VAL A 127 -14.06 -11.32 -9.73
N ASN A 128 -15.22 -11.49 -10.41
CA ASN A 128 -15.30 -11.42 -11.86
C ASN A 128 -14.89 -10.03 -12.39
N LEU A 129 -15.33 -8.95 -11.72
CA LEU A 129 -14.94 -7.59 -12.09
C LEU A 129 -13.42 -7.42 -12.00
N ILE A 130 -12.80 -7.81 -10.87
CA ILE A 130 -11.36 -7.70 -10.66
C ILE A 130 -10.57 -8.48 -11.72
N LEU A 131 -10.95 -9.73 -11.98
CA LEU A 131 -10.27 -10.60 -12.96
C LEU A 131 -10.35 -10.05 -14.39
N ARG A 132 -11.47 -9.43 -14.77
CA ARG A 132 -11.66 -8.94 -16.14
C ARG A 132 -11.13 -7.54 -16.40
N THR A 133 -10.97 -6.73 -15.35
CA THR A 133 -10.59 -5.33 -15.51
C THR A 133 -9.21 -5.02 -14.95
N GLY A 134 -8.64 -5.89 -14.10
CA GLY A 134 -7.39 -5.64 -13.39
C GLY A 134 -7.48 -4.55 -12.31
N LEU A 135 -8.69 -4.19 -11.89
CA LEU A 135 -8.90 -3.21 -10.81
C LEU A 135 -8.24 -3.66 -9.51
N ARG A 136 -7.69 -2.70 -8.80
CA ARG A 136 -7.22 -2.93 -7.42
C ARG A 136 -8.42 -3.05 -6.49
N THR A 137 -8.27 -3.84 -5.44
CA THR A 137 -9.34 -4.01 -4.43
C THR A 137 -9.88 -2.68 -3.91
N ILE A 138 -9.01 -1.69 -3.67
CA ILE A 138 -9.44 -0.37 -3.17
C ILE A 138 -10.25 0.42 -4.20
N GLU A 139 -10.01 0.23 -5.47
CA GLU A 139 -10.77 0.88 -6.56
C GLU A 139 -12.19 0.30 -6.61
N VAL A 140 -12.32 -1.01 -6.41
CA VAL A 140 -13.64 -1.67 -6.32
C VAL A 140 -14.41 -1.25 -5.07
N VAL A 141 -13.73 -1.21 -3.90
CA VAL A 141 -14.35 -0.77 -2.63
C VAL A 141 -14.88 0.66 -2.68
N ARG A 142 -14.25 1.52 -3.49
CA ARG A 142 -14.64 2.93 -3.65
C ARG A 142 -15.60 3.18 -4.81
N ALA A 143 -15.93 2.16 -5.57
CA ALA A 143 -16.84 2.29 -6.70
C ALA A 143 -18.29 2.34 -6.22
N ASP A 144 -19.06 3.22 -6.82
CA ASP A 144 -20.49 3.35 -6.65
C ASP A 144 -21.22 2.89 -7.93
N ILE A 145 -22.49 2.53 -7.82
CA ILE A 145 -23.31 2.16 -8.97
C ILE A 145 -23.41 3.33 -9.97
N SER A 146 -23.45 4.55 -9.49
CA SER A 146 -23.47 5.78 -10.29
C SER A 146 -22.19 6.02 -11.09
N ASP A 147 -21.11 5.30 -10.80
CA ASP A 147 -19.86 5.37 -11.56
C ASP A 147 -19.91 4.53 -12.85
N ILE A 148 -20.90 3.65 -12.96
CA ILE A 148 -21.13 2.90 -14.19
C ILE A 148 -21.84 3.84 -15.17
N THR A 149 -21.14 4.20 -16.23
CA THR A 149 -21.60 5.17 -17.24
C THR A 149 -21.16 4.74 -18.64
N PHE A 150 -21.36 5.61 -19.62
CA PHE A 150 -20.93 5.38 -20.99
C PHE A 150 -19.90 6.43 -21.41
N LYS A 151 -18.88 5.99 -22.15
CA LYS A 151 -17.94 6.83 -22.86
C LYS A 151 -18.01 6.45 -24.35
N GLY A 152 -18.72 7.26 -25.13
CA GLY A 152 -19.20 6.87 -26.44
C GLY A 152 -20.15 5.66 -26.31
N GLU A 153 -19.93 4.62 -27.09
CA GLU A 153 -20.74 3.40 -27.06
C GLU A 153 -20.29 2.36 -26.02
N ARG A 154 -19.18 2.64 -25.31
CA ARG A 154 -18.60 1.69 -24.37
C ARG A 154 -19.08 1.96 -22.95
N ARG A 155 -19.57 0.93 -22.28
CA ARG A 155 -19.84 0.97 -20.84
C ARG A 155 -18.51 1.02 -20.09
N VAL A 156 -18.40 1.93 -19.13
CA VAL A 156 -17.20 2.14 -18.31
C VAL A 156 -17.56 2.24 -16.84
N LEU A 157 -16.64 1.88 -15.98
CA LEU A 157 -16.65 2.19 -14.55
C LEU A 157 -15.62 3.28 -14.28
N ARG A 158 -16.07 4.43 -13.78
CA ARG A 158 -15.18 5.51 -13.34
C ARG A 158 -14.53 5.11 -12.01
N ILE A 159 -13.24 5.38 -11.89
CA ILE A 159 -12.44 5.00 -10.72
C ILE A 159 -11.57 6.16 -10.25
N TRP A 160 -11.17 6.09 -8.99
CA TRP A 160 -10.16 6.97 -8.43
C TRP A 160 -8.78 6.57 -8.96
N GLY A 161 -8.16 7.39 -9.79
CA GLY A 161 -6.77 7.22 -10.18
C GLY A 161 -5.84 7.23 -8.97
N LYS A 162 -4.70 6.56 -9.07
CA LYS A 162 -3.72 6.53 -7.99
C LYS A 162 -3.17 7.94 -7.77
N GLY A 163 -3.58 8.57 -6.68
CA GLY A 163 -3.10 9.90 -6.35
C GLY A 163 -4.08 11.02 -6.59
N HIS A 164 -5.20 10.73 -7.19
CA HIS A 164 -6.18 11.73 -7.60
C HIS A 164 -7.23 11.97 -6.50
N SER A 165 -7.75 13.17 -6.46
CA SER A 165 -8.84 13.59 -5.56
C SER A 165 -10.22 13.38 -6.17
N GLU A 166 -10.28 12.98 -7.45
CA GLU A 166 -11.52 12.77 -8.21
C GLU A 166 -11.49 11.43 -8.96
N LYS A 167 -12.66 10.97 -9.41
CA LYS A 167 -12.81 9.78 -10.27
C LYS A 167 -12.59 10.17 -11.74
N ASP A 168 -11.34 10.42 -12.09
CA ASP A 168 -10.91 10.90 -13.41
C ASP A 168 -10.33 9.82 -14.32
N ASP A 169 -10.21 8.60 -13.81
CA ASP A 169 -9.81 7.42 -14.58
C ASP A 169 -10.99 6.45 -14.76
N PHE A 170 -10.88 5.51 -15.67
CA PHE A 170 -11.95 4.55 -15.92
C PHE A 170 -11.42 3.22 -16.47
N VAL A 171 -12.21 2.17 -16.30
CA VAL A 171 -12.02 0.88 -16.97
C VAL A 171 -13.23 0.55 -17.82
N VAL A 172 -12.99 -0.12 -18.96
CA VAL A 172 -14.08 -0.59 -19.84
C VAL A 172 -14.71 -1.84 -19.23
N LEU A 173 -16.04 -1.83 -19.12
CA LEU A 173 -16.82 -2.98 -18.71
C LEU A 173 -17.33 -3.73 -19.94
N SER A 174 -16.70 -4.86 -20.26
CA SER A 174 -17.28 -5.80 -21.23
C SER A 174 -18.61 -6.38 -20.69
N GLU A 175 -19.45 -6.93 -21.55
CA GLU A 175 -20.67 -7.60 -21.10
C GLU A 175 -20.38 -8.68 -20.06
N LYS A 176 -19.34 -9.49 -20.26
CA LYS A 176 -18.90 -10.52 -19.31
C LYS A 176 -18.46 -9.94 -17.95
N ALA A 177 -18.01 -8.68 -17.89
CA ALA A 177 -17.67 -8.00 -16.63
C ALA A 177 -18.91 -7.39 -15.98
N TYR A 178 -19.86 -6.90 -16.76
CA TYR A 178 -21.04 -6.16 -16.28
C TYR A 178 -22.21 -7.07 -15.86
N GLU A 179 -22.49 -8.14 -16.61
CA GLU A 179 -23.62 -9.05 -16.34
C GLU A 179 -23.68 -9.54 -14.88
N PRO A 180 -22.60 -10.03 -14.25
CA PRO A 180 -22.66 -10.43 -12.84
C PRO A 180 -23.02 -9.28 -11.89
N ILE A 181 -22.56 -8.06 -12.18
CA ILE A 181 -22.92 -6.86 -11.40
C ILE A 181 -24.41 -6.59 -11.51
N LYS A 182 -24.94 -6.59 -12.74
CA LYS A 182 -26.36 -6.39 -13.02
C LYS A 182 -27.23 -7.42 -12.29
N ASN A 183 -26.85 -8.70 -12.36
CA ASN A 183 -27.57 -9.79 -11.70
C ASN A 183 -27.58 -9.64 -10.19
N TYR A 184 -26.44 -9.30 -9.58
CA TYR A 184 -26.36 -9.00 -8.15
C TYR A 184 -27.28 -7.84 -7.78
N LEU A 185 -27.21 -6.72 -8.50
CA LEU A 185 -28.02 -5.53 -8.20
C LEU A 185 -29.53 -5.76 -8.39
N ALA A 186 -29.94 -6.63 -9.30
CA ALA A 186 -31.33 -6.99 -9.49
C ALA A 186 -31.91 -7.80 -8.31
N GLN A 187 -31.08 -8.56 -7.60
CA GLN A 187 -31.51 -9.36 -6.44
C GLN A 187 -31.32 -8.63 -5.10
N ALA A 188 -30.46 -7.61 -5.05
CA ALA A 188 -30.20 -6.83 -3.85
C ALA A 188 -31.23 -5.70 -3.61
N ARG A 189 -32.17 -5.51 -4.53
CA ARG A 189 -33.32 -4.60 -4.41
C ARG A 189 -34.56 -5.36 -4.02
#